data_443b0ca3c37127693ad93780abd6c009
#
_entry.id   443b0ca3c37127693ad93780abd6c009
#
_cell.length_a   1.000
_cell.length_b   1.000
_cell.length_c   1.000
_cell.angle_alpha   90.00
_cell.angle_beta   90.00
_cell.angle_gamma   90.00
#
_symmetry.space_group_name_H-M   'P 1'
#
loop_
_entity.id
_entity.type
_entity.pdbx_description
1 polymer ?
#
loop_
_entity_poly.entity_id
_entity_poly.type
_entity_poly.pdbx_seq_one_letter_code
_entity_poly.pdbx_strand_id
1 'polypeptide(L)'
;MSVLVCGSPYDLGRTSCTCRTFRTLAAVALRQRAGLCSGGDAPLPEGEASWTQLLFWRERRRPRCGDVLAAGRMHSAFADAEGRLLTCGTDDDGHGFLGHGDEAAGGSITTPLPLESLGWPLVRVVAVAAHTMHSLALSADGAVFAFGQGRCGKLGHGEEATEWLPRRVVALEHEHAVGVAAGQQHSLVLTREGGVYSFGSGFAGKLGHGDRSNRLLPRLVEALRGVKVAAVAAGSYHSLVVAEGNAYSFGDGVMGQLGHGDRHEHLAPKRIAALERIQSAVGGENHSIALDDSGALL
;
A
#
# COMPACT_ATOMS: atom_id res chain seq x y z
N MET A 1 3.44 1.82 -13.24
CA MET A 1 4.52 0.90 -12.88
C MET A 1 5.10 1.43 -11.60
N SER A 2 4.72 0.86 -10.45
CA SER A 2 5.41 1.18 -9.21
C SER A 2 6.84 0.71 -9.39
N VAL A 3 7.79 1.63 -9.36
CA VAL A 3 9.20 1.29 -9.39
C VAL A 3 9.51 0.61 -8.06
N LEU A 4 9.78 -0.69 -8.11
CA LEU A 4 10.38 -1.42 -7.01
C LEU A 4 11.78 -0.85 -6.77
N VAL A 5 11.90 0.06 -5.82
CA VAL A 5 13.22 0.45 -5.31
C VAL A 5 13.66 -0.66 -4.36
N CYS A 6 14.57 -1.49 -4.83
CA CYS A 6 15.23 -2.50 -4.00
C CYS A 6 16.01 -1.83 -2.88
N GLY A 7 15.86 -2.37 -1.67
CA GLY A 7 16.69 -2.05 -0.51
C GLY A 7 18.18 -2.31 -0.76
N SER A 8 19.00 -2.07 0.24
CA SER A 8 20.46 -2.00 0.22
C SER A 8 21.19 -3.12 -0.58
N PRO A 9 22.46 -2.91 -0.99
CA PRO A 9 23.25 -3.88 -1.77
C PRO A 9 23.39 -5.27 -1.16
N TYR A 10 23.12 -5.44 0.12
CA TYR A 10 23.17 -6.73 0.82
C TYR A 10 21.97 -7.65 0.53
N ASP A 11 20.83 -7.08 0.07
CA ASP A 11 19.61 -7.86 -0.24
C ASP A 11 19.55 -8.35 -1.69
N LEU A 12 20.41 -7.85 -2.58
CA LEU A 12 20.37 -8.15 -4.01
C LEU A 12 20.65 -9.63 -4.35
N GLY A 13 21.32 -10.35 -3.49
CA GLY A 13 21.64 -11.77 -3.71
C GLY A 13 20.44 -12.73 -3.49
N ARG A 14 19.50 -12.36 -2.61
CA ARG A 14 18.30 -13.17 -2.32
C ARG A 14 17.07 -12.73 -3.10
N THR A 15 16.99 -11.47 -3.50
CA THR A 15 15.86 -10.88 -4.24
C THR A 15 15.87 -11.18 -5.74
N SER A 16 16.96 -11.72 -6.30
CA SER A 16 17.03 -12.01 -7.73
C SER A 16 16.02 -13.08 -8.19
N CYS A 17 15.66 -14.02 -7.31
CA CYS A 17 14.67 -15.06 -7.61
C CYS A 17 13.25 -14.49 -7.60
N THR A 18 12.92 -13.65 -6.61
CA THR A 18 11.62 -12.98 -6.47
C THR A 18 11.34 -12.04 -7.64
N CYS A 19 12.34 -11.32 -8.11
CA CYS A 19 12.19 -10.32 -9.18
C CYS A 19 11.87 -10.97 -10.55
N ARG A 20 12.39 -12.16 -10.86
CA ARG A 20 12.06 -12.89 -12.10
C ARG A 20 10.65 -13.47 -12.05
N THR A 21 10.28 -14.10 -10.94
CA THR A 21 8.93 -14.63 -10.71
C THR A 21 7.90 -13.51 -10.71
N PHE A 22 8.21 -12.37 -10.14
CA PHE A 22 7.38 -11.17 -10.12
C PHE A 22 7.12 -10.61 -11.54
N ARG A 23 8.14 -10.50 -12.38
CA ARG A 23 7.97 -10.07 -13.78
C ARG A 23 7.10 -11.03 -14.56
N THR A 24 7.23 -12.32 -14.32
CA THR A 24 6.46 -13.36 -15.01
C THR A 24 5.00 -13.36 -14.53
N LEU A 25 4.74 -13.25 -13.23
CA LEU A 25 3.38 -13.21 -12.66
C LEU A 25 2.67 -11.90 -13.00
N ALA A 26 3.33 -10.76 -12.93
CA ALA A 26 2.77 -9.50 -13.37
C ALA A 26 2.43 -9.53 -14.87
N ALA A 27 3.30 -10.12 -15.70
CA ALA A 27 3.04 -10.28 -17.14
C ALA A 27 1.88 -11.24 -17.41
N VAL A 28 1.72 -12.32 -16.63
CA VAL A 28 0.60 -13.26 -16.75
C VAL A 28 -0.72 -12.62 -16.30
N ALA A 29 -0.74 -11.97 -15.15
CA ALA A 29 -1.93 -11.26 -14.65
C ALA A 29 -2.38 -10.13 -15.61
N LEU A 30 -1.42 -9.44 -16.19
CA LEU A 30 -1.67 -8.39 -17.19
C LEU A 30 -2.19 -8.97 -18.51
N ARG A 31 -1.70 -10.14 -18.97
CA ARG A 31 -2.19 -10.83 -20.17
C ARG A 31 -3.62 -11.34 -19.97
N GLN A 32 -3.96 -11.89 -18.83
CA GLN A 32 -5.31 -12.34 -18.49
C GLN A 32 -6.30 -11.16 -18.47
N ARG A 33 -5.92 -10.04 -17.89
CA ARG A 33 -6.75 -8.81 -17.86
C ARG A 33 -7.00 -8.20 -19.25
N ALA A 34 -6.10 -8.41 -20.19
CA ALA A 34 -6.23 -7.92 -21.56
C ALA A 34 -7.15 -8.80 -22.45
N GLY A 35 -7.72 -9.89 -21.91
CA GLY A 35 -8.54 -10.83 -22.67
C GLY A 35 -7.73 -11.70 -23.64
N LEU A 36 -6.42 -11.80 -23.45
CA LEU A 36 -5.50 -12.56 -24.28
C LEU A 36 -5.26 -13.97 -23.72
N CYS A 37 -6.33 -14.63 -23.28
CA CYS A 37 -6.30 -16.00 -22.80
C CYS A 37 -6.46 -16.96 -23.97
N SER A 38 -5.37 -17.23 -24.67
CA SER A 38 -5.12 -18.53 -25.33
C SER A 38 -3.73 -18.48 -26.00
N GLY A 39 -2.90 -19.40 -25.56
CA GLY A 39 -1.52 -19.66 -25.95
C GLY A 39 -1.07 -19.16 -27.31
N GLY A 40 -0.21 -18.18 -27.32
CA GLY A 40 0.50 -17.69 -28.46
C GLY A 40 1.10 -16.31 -28.19
N ASP A 41 2.31 -16.08 -28.67
CA ASP A 41 2.93 -14.75 -28.70
C ASP A 41 2.13 -13.86 -29.66
N ALA A 42 1.09 -13.18 -29.15
CA ALA A 42 0.38 -12.20 -29.96
C ALA A 42 1.32 -11.01 -30.27
N PRO A 43 1.41 -10.57 -31.51
CA PRO A 43 2.24 -9.43 -31.88
C PRO A 43 1.75 -8.17 -31.18
N LEU A 44 2.69 -7.28 -30.84
CA LEU A 44 2.39 -5.94 -30.34
C LEU A 44 1.62 -5.16 -31.43
N PRO A 45 0.62 -4.33 -31.07
CA PRO A 45 0.03 -3.40 -32.00
C PRO A 45 1.09 -2.48 -32.63
N GLU A 46 0.90 -2.08 -33.87
CA GLU A 46 1.81 -1.16 -34.59
C GLU A 46 2.02 0.14 -33.77
N GLY A 47 3.29 0.51 -33.54
CA GLY A 47 3.69 1.71 -32.81
C GLY A 47 3.98 1.53 -31.34
N GLU A 48 3.79 0.34 -30.76
CA GLU A 48 4.05 0.09 -29.33
C GLU A 48 5.40 -0.60 -29.11
N ALA A 49 6.22 -0.03 -28.22
CA ALA A 49 7.57 -0.53 -27.95
C ALA A 49 7.58 -1.77 -27.02
N SER A 50 6.53 -1.98 -26.23
CA SER A 50 6.38 -3.18 -25.38
C SER A 50 4.96 -3.35 -24.85
N TRP A 51 4.58 -4.62 -24.54
CA TRP A 51 3.32 -4.92 -23.86
C TRP A 51 3.19 -4.20 -22.49
N THR A 52 4.31 -3.95 -21.82
CA THR A 52 4.36 -3.23 -20.55
C THR A 52 3.98 -1.75 -20.73
N GLN A 53 4.44 -1.12 -21.82
CA GLN A 53 4.06 0.26 -22.14
C GLN A 53 2.59 0.37 -22.55
N LEU A 54 2.08 -0.56 -23.38
CA LEU A 54 0.68 -0.59 -23.78
C LEU A 54 -0.25 -0.73 -22.58
N LEU A 55 0.10 -1.59 -21.64
CA LEU A 55 -0.69 -1.82 -20.41
C LEU A 55 -0.61 -0.62 -19.46
N PHE A 56 0.56 -0.02 -19.32
CA PHE A 56 0.76 1.23 -18.61
C PHE A 56 -0.11 2.37 -19.17
N TRP A 57 -0.22 2.47 -20.50
CA TRP A 57 -1.06 3.45 -21.17
C TRP A 57 -2.56 3.19 -20.99
N ARG A 58 -3.01 1.94 -21.05
CA ARG A 58 -4.41 1.55 -20.86
C ARG A 58 -4.87 1.73 -19.42
N GLU A 59 -4.01 1.48 -18.44
CA GLU A 59 -4.32 1.68 -17.01
C GLU A 59 -4.38 3.16 -16.60
N ARG A 60 -3.66 4.06 -17.27
CA ARG A 60 -3.79 5.52 -17.06
C ARG A 60 -5.20 6.07 -17.32
N ARG A 61 -6.03 5.38 -18.07
CA ARG A 61 -7.39 5.83 -18.43
C ARG A 61 -8.49 5.25 -17.53
N ARG A 62 -8.17 4.39 -16.57
CA ARG A 62 -9.13 3.88 -15.59
C ARG A 62 -8.99 4.65 -14.28
N PRO A 63 -10.10 5.01 -13.58
CA PRO A 63 -9.99 5.50 -12.22
C PRO A 63 -9.27 4.43 -11.39
N ARG A 64 -8.13 4.78 -10.82
CA ARG A 64 -7.30 3.86 -10.03
C ARG A 64 -8.04 3.57 -8.74
N CYS A 65 -8.57 2.39 -8.63
CA CYS A 65 -9.03 1.83 -7.39
C CYS A 65 -7.85 1.04 -6.79
N GLY A 66 -6.96 1.73 -6.05
CA GLY A 66 -5.90 1.14 -5.25
C GLY A 66 -4.83 0.28 -5.98
N ASP A 67 -3.79 -0.08 -5.27
CA ASP A 67 -2.76 -0.99 -5.76
C ASP A 67 -3.21 -2.44 -5.56
N VAL A 68 -3.24 -3.23 -6.64
CA VAL A 68 -3.55 -4.67 -6.60
C VAL A 68 -2.36 -5.54 -6.21
N LEU A 69 -1.23 -4.91 -5.91
CA LEU A 69 0.03 -5.55 -5.58
C LEU A 69 0.75 -4.73 -4.53
N ALA A 70 1.13 -5.36 -3.44
CA ALA A 70 1.93 -4.75 -2.39
C ALA A 70 3.06 -5.69 -1.95
N ALA A 71 4.19 -5.10 -1.58
CA ALA A 71 5.32 -5.81 -1.03
C ALA A 71 5.67 -5.25 0.34
N GLY A 72 5.65 -6.12 1.35
CA GLY A 72 6.21 -5.88 2.66
C GLY A 72 7.69 -6.26 2.70
N ARG A 73 8.28 -6.29 3.90
CA ARG A 73 9.68 -6.66 4.08
C ARG A 73 9.95 -8.12 3.72
N MET A 74 9.08 -9.04 4.13
CA MET A 74 9.25 -10.49 3.98
C MET A 74 8.07 -11.17 3.30
N HIS A 75 7.07 -10.41 2.85
CA HIS A 75 5.88 -10.95 2.22
C HIS A 75 5.38 -10.06 1.08
N SER A 76 4.55 -10.64 0.26
CA SER A 76 3.84 -9.96 -0.83
C SER A 76 2.37 -10.29 -0.78
N ALA A 77 1.54 -9.30 -1.08
CA ALA A 77 0.09 -9.44 -1.16
C ALA A 77 -0.41 -9.04 -2.56
N PHE A 78 -1.39 -9.77 -3.07
CA PHE A 78 -1.92 -9.59 -4.42
C PHE A 78 -3.44 -9.67 -4.40
N ALA A 79 -4.10 -8.85 -5.20
CA ALA A 79 -5.48 -9.09 -5.59
C ALA A 79 -5.50 -9.56 -7.05
N ASP A 80 -6.02 -10.75 -7.31
CA ASP A 80 -6.13 -11.26 -8.69
C ASP A 80 -7.29 -10.60 -9.46
N ALA A 81 -7.48 -11.02 -10.71
CA ALA A 81 -8.52 -10.44 -11.58
C ALA A 81 -9.94 -10.71 -11.07
N GLU A 82 -10.13 -11.78 -10.31
CA GLU A 82 -11.39 -12.17 -9.67
C GLU A 82 -11.61 -11.46 -8.34
N GLY A 83 -10.57 -10.80 -7.80
CA GLY A 83 -10.60 -10.11 -6.52
C GLY A 83 -10.32 -11.03 -5.33
N ARG A 84 -9.65 -12.20 -5.55
CA ARG A 84 -9.14 -13.00 -4.44
C ARG A 84 -7.87 -12.37 -3.90
N LEU A 85 -7.73 -12.33 -2.59
CA LEU A 85 -6.48 -11.94 -1.93
C LEU A 85 -5.55 -13.14 -1.86
N LEU A 86 -4.33 -12.98 -2.37
CA LEU A 86 -3.27 -13.99 -2.28
C LEU A 86 -2.07 -13.39 -1.55
N THR A 87 -1.39 -14.19 -0.76
CA THR A 87 -0.14 -13.80 -0.12
C THR A 87 0.93 -14.86 -0.30
N CYS A 88 2.19 -14.44 -0.28
CA CYS A 88 3.34 -15.32 -0.21
C CYS A 88 4.48 -14.61 0.51
N GLY A 89 5.46 -15.37 0.98
CA GLY A 89 6.59 -14.89 1.74
C GLY A 89 6.90 -15.75 2.95
N THR A 90 7.63 -15.20 3.89
CA THR A 90 8.08 -15.90 5.09
C THR A 90 7.60 -15.18 6.33
N ASP A 91 6.93 -15.91 7.23
CA ASP A 91 6.47 -15.45 8.55
C ASP A 91 7.13 -16.28 9.67
N ASP A 92 8.47 -16.38 9.64
CA ASP A 92 9.24 -17.23 10.57
C ASP A 92 9.07 -16.79 12.03
N ASP A 93 8.78 -15.52 12.27
CA ASP A 93 8.57 -14.96 13.60
C ASP A 93 7.12 -15.11 14.09
N GLY A 94 6.23 -15.67 13.26
CA GLY A 94 4.84 -15.92 13.61
C GLY A 94 4.05 -14.65 13.92
N HIS A 95 4.11 -13.67 13.04
CA HIS A 95 3.41 -12.37 13.22
C HIS A 95 2.07 -12.26 12.49
N GLY A 96 1.66 -13.31 11.74
CA GLY A 96 0.36 -13.37 11.08
C GLY A 96 0.21 -12.51 9.82
N PHE A 97 1.27 -11.89 9.30
CA PHE A 97 1.15 -10.96 8.17
C PHE A 97 0.87 -11.64 6.82
N LEU A 98 0.94 -12.97 6.75
CA LEU A 98 0.47 -13.75 5.60
C LEU A 98 -1.04 -14.00 5.63
N GLY A 99 -1.68 -13.98 6.81
CA GLY A 99 -3.14 -14.03 6.94
C GLY A 99 -3.78 -15.42 6.85
N HIS A 100 -3.00 -16.51 6.97
CA HIS A 100 -3.49 -17.89 6.81
C HIS A 100 -3.86 -18.60 8.12
N GLY A 101 -3.78 -17.92 9.27
CA GLY A 101 -4.05 -18.48 10.59
C GLY A 101 -2.81 -19.06 11.27
N ASP A 102 -3.00 -19.58 12.48
CA ASP A 102 -1.93 -20.09 13.35
C ASP A 102 -1.12 -21.25 12.75
N GLU A 103 -1.74 -22.08 11.92
CA GLU A 103 -1.11 -23.23 11.28
C GLU A 103 -0.01 -22.82 10.30
N ALA A 104 -0.07 -21.60 9.76
CA ALA A 104 0.96 -21.02 8.92
C ALA A 104 2.00 -20.22 9.72
N ALA A 105 1.84 -20.12 11.03
CA ALA A 105 2.77 -19.43 11.91
C ALA A 105 4.14 -20.12 11.89
N GLY A 106 5.18 -19.40 11.45
CA GLY A 106 6.55 -19.93 11.34
C GLY A 106 6.83 -20.72 10.06
N GLY A 107 6.08 -20.50 8.98
CA GLY A 107 6.27 -21.13 7.68
C GLY A 107 6.53 -20.16 6.52
N SER A 108 7.20 -20.68 5.49
CA SER A 108 7.38 -19.96 4.22
C SER A 108 6.33 -20.42 3.20
N ILE A 109 5.55 -19.49 2.67
CA ILE A 109 4.66 -19.70 1.54
C ILE A 109 5.38 -19.24 0.27
N THR A 110 5.95 -20.19 -0.47
CA THR A 110 6.82 -19.90 -1.63
C THR A 110 6.06 -19.60 -2.92
N THR A 111 4.76 -19.92 -2.96
CA THR A 111 3.87 -19.60 -4.07
C THR A 111 2.67 -18.83 -3.56
N PRO A 112 2.15 -17.83 -4.30
CA PRO A 112 0.97 -17.08 -3.87
C PRO A 112 -0.20 -18.00 -3.55
N LEU A 113 -0.69 -17.96 -2.31
CA LEU A 113 -1.79 -18.79 -1.81
C LEU A 113 -3.00 -17.90 -1.51
N PRO A 114 -4.21 -18.28 -2.01
CA PRO A 114 -5.44 -17.53 -1.71
C PRO A 114 -5.80 -17.57 -0.23
N LEU A 115 -6.27 -16.44 0.31
CA LEU A 115 -6.80 -16.34 1.66
C LEU A 115 -8.30 -16.69 1.65
N GLU A 116 -8.60 -17.96 1.86
CA GLU A 116 -9.98 -18.48 1.87
C GLU A 116 -10.82 -17.88 3.02
N SER A 117 -10.16 -17.53 4.13
CA SER A 117 -10.79 -16.93 5.32
C SER A 117 -11.44 -15.57 5.06
N LEU A 118 -11.08 -14.88 3.99
CA LEU A 118 -11.68 -13.60 3.62
C LEU A 118 -13.09 -13.71 3.04
N GLY A 119 -13.53 -14.96 2.68
CA GLY A 119 -14.90 -15.22 2.25
C GLY A 119 -15.19 -14.89 0.78
N TRP A 120 -14.21 -15.11 -0.12
CA TRP A 120 -14.48 -15.02 -1.56
C TRP A 120 -15.58 -16.04 -1.96
N PRO A 121 -16.54 -15.74 -2.89
CA PRO A 121 -16.62 -14.53 -3.73
C PRO A 121 -17.38 -13.34 -3.13
N LEU A 122 -17.83 -13.42 -1.88
CA LEU A 122 -18.60 -12.35 -1.24
C LEU A 122 -17.73 -11.09 -1.00
N VAL A 123 -16.46 -11.29 -0.62
CA VAL A 123 -15.50 -10.22 -0.46
C VAL A 123 -14.55 -10.21 -1.66
N ARG A 124 -14.63 -9.16 -2.47
CA ARG A 124 -13.71 -8.93 -3.60
C ARG A 124 -12.72 -7.85 -3.25
N VAL A 125 -11.45 -8.20 -3.18
CA VAL A 125 -10.36 -7.26 -2.91
C VAL A 125 -10.00 -6.47 -4.16
N VAL A 126 -9.88 -5.15 -4.02
CA VAL A 126 -9.57 -4.21 -5.12
C VAL A 126 -8.28 -3.44 -4.87
N ALA A 127 -7.79 -3.41 -3.63
CA ALA A 127 -6.49 -2.82 -3.30
C ALA A 127 -5.87 -3.55 -2.12
N VAL A 128 -4.55 -3.53 -2.07
CA VAL A 128 -3.74 -4.11 -0.99
C VAL A 128 -2.63 -3.14 -0.61
N ALA A 129 -2.27 -3.13 0.66
CA ALA A 129 -1.07 -2.47 1.14
C ALA A 129 -0.35 -3.40 2.13
N ALA A 130 0.96 -3.44 2.05
CA ALA A 130 1.79 -4.25 2.92
C ALA A 130 3.07 -3.49 3.27
N HIS A 131 3.53 -3.66 4.48
CA HIS A 131 4.83 -3.15 4.94
C HIS A 131 5.53 -4.21 5.80
N THR A 132 6.28 -3.84 6.81
CA THR A 132 7.18 -4.73 7.55
C THR A 132 6.47 -5.96 8.13
N MET A 133 5.40 -5.77 8.90
CA MET A 133 4.77 -6.83 9.69
C MET A 133 3.24 -6.77 9.71
N HIS A 134 2.61 -6.08 8.77
CA HIS A 134 1.15 -6.09 8.63
C HIS A 134 0.72 -5.83 7.20
N SER A 135 -0.50 -6.23 6.92
CA SER A 135 -1.14 -6.11 5.63
C SER A 135 -2.53 -5.48 5.78
N LEU A 136 -2.91 -4.69 4.79
CA LEU A 136 -4.25 -4.14 4.64
C LEU A 136 -4.84 -4.62 3.31
N ALA A 137 -6.11 -4.96 3.32
CA ALA A 137 -6.86 -5.26 2.11
C ALA A 137 -8.12 -4.39 2.06
N LEU A 138 -8.40 -3.85 0.90
CA LEU A 138 -9.59 -3.04 0.62
C LEU A 138 -10.51 -3.83 -0.30
N SER A 139 -11.75 -3.99 0.10
CA SER A 139 -12.77 -4.65 -0.71
C SER A 139 -13.51 -3.67 -1.63
N ALA A 140 -14.18 -4.21 -2.64
CA ALA A 140 -14.92 -3.43 -3.64
C ALA A 140 -16.10 -2.64 -3.06
N ASP A 141 -16.65 -3.07 -1.93
CA ASP A 141 -17.70 -2.38 -1.17
C ASP A 141 -17.17 -1.31 -0.20
N GLY A 142 -15.83 -1.11 -0.17
CA GLY A 142 -15.17 -0.10 0.65
C GLY A 142 -14.85 -0.55 2.07
N ALA A 143 -14.96 -1.84 2.39
CA ALA A 143 -14.54 -2.34 3.68
C ALA A 143 -13.02 -2.54 3.74
N VAL A 144 -12.40 -2.22 4.88
CA VAL A 144 -10.97 -2.40 5.14
C VAL A 144 -10.78 -3.60 6.06
N PHE A 145 -9.84 -4.46 5.69
CA PHE A 145 -9.39 -5.61 6.48
C PHE A 145 -7.92 -5.41 6.84
N ALA A 146 -7.56 -5.75 8.07
CA ALA A 146 -6.19 -5.66 8.57
C ALA A 146 -5.78 -6.96 9.23
N PHE A 147 -4.53 -7.37 9.05
CA PHE A 147 -3.96 -8.58 9.64
C PHE A 147 -2.44 -8.45 9.80
N GLY A 148 -1.86 -9.30 10.61
CA GLY A 148 -0.46 -9.25 10.99
C GLY A 148 -0.27 -8.75 12.42
N GLN A 149 0.93 -8.27 12.74
CA GLN A 149 1.27 -7.77 14.05
C GLN A 149 0.48 -6.50 14.40
N GLY A 150 -0.18 -6.50 15.57
CA GLY A 150 -1.05 -5.39 16.02
C GLY A 150 -0.37 -4.31 16.86
N ARG A 151 0.93 -4.42 17.12
CA ARG A 151 1.68 -3.48 17.98
C ARG A 151 1.40 -2.01 17.62
N CYS A 152 1.26 -1.17 18.64
CA CYS A 152 0.89 0.25 18.56
C CYS A 152 -0.50 0.51 17.95
N GLY A 153 -1.33 -0.52 17.73
CA GLY A 153 -2.67 -0.38 17.18
C GLY A 153 -2.72 -0.21 15.65
N LYS A 154 -1.66 -0.58 14.91
CA LYS A 154 -1.57 -0.38 13.46
C LYS A 154 -2.60 -1.16 12.64
N LEU A 155 -3.32 -2.12 13.27
CA LEU A 155 -4.44 -2.84 12.65
C LEU A 155 -5.78 -2.11 12.79
N GLY A 156 -5.89 -1.14 13.72
CA GLY A 156 -7.09 -0.32 13.89
C GLY A 156 -8.26 -1.01 14.60
N HIS A 157 -8.00 -2.08 15.35
CA HIS A 157 -9.03 -2.87 16.04
C HIS A 157 -9.32 -2.42 17.47
N GLY A 158 -8.62 -1.38 17.97
CA GLY A 158 -8.76 -0.89 19.35
C GLY A 158 -7.81 -1.57 20.34
N GLU A 159 -6.98 -2.49 19.89
CA GLU A 159 -6.04 -3.29 20.66
C GLU A 159 -4.71 -3.46 19.95
N GLU A 160 -3.72 -4.04 20.63
CA GLU A 160 -2.38 -4.32 20.06
C GLU A 160 -2.18 -5.82 19.75
N ALA A 161 -3.27 -6.59 19.71
CA ALA A 161 -3.22 -8.01 19.40
C ALA A 161 -2.78 -8.28 17.96
N THR A 162 -2.10 -9.41 17.76
CA THR A 162 -1.77 -9.93 16.43
C THR A 162 -3.01 -10.59 15.85
N GLU A 163 -3.31 -10.28 14.58
CA GLU A 163 -4.39 -10.90 13.83
C GLU A 163 -3.79 -11.84 12.78
N TRP A 164 -4.01 -13.12 12.98
CA TRP A 164 -3.52 -14.20 12.11
C TRP A 164 -4.36 -14.38 10.84
N LEU A 165 -5.58 -13.88 10.87
CA LEU A 165 -6.53 -13.89 9.77
C LEU A 165 -6.97 -12.46 9.44
N PRO A 166 -7.32 -12.16 8.18
CA PRO A 166 -7.89 -10.86 7.83
C PRO A 166 -9.13 -10.55 8.67
N ARG A 167 -9.05 -9.48 9.48
CA ARG A 167 -10.14 -9.00 10.31
C ARG A 167 -10.62 -7.64 9.82
N ARG A 168 -11.94 -7.47 9.69
CA ARG A 168 -12.54 -6.20 9.28
C ARG A 168 -12.30 -5.10 10.32
N VAL A 169 -11.88 -3.92 9.87
CA VAL A 169 -11.73 -2.73 10.74
C VAL A 169 -13.09 -2.10 10.96
N VAL A 170 -13.79 -2.55 11.99
CA VAL A 170 -15.20 -2.18 12.29
C VAL A 170 -15.34 -0.68 12.54
N ALA A 171 -14.31 -0.01 13.07
CA ALA A 171 -14.35 1.44 13.30
C ALA A 171 -14.49 2.28 12.01
N LEU A 172 -14.32 1.65 10.83
CA LEU A 172 -14.53 2.26 9.51
C LEU A 172 -15.78 1.72 8.80
N GLU A 173 -16.68 1.02 9.47
CA GLU A 173 -17.82 0.35 8.82
C GLU A 173 -18.83 1.32 8.16
N HIS A 174 -18.88 2.58 8.64
CA HIS A 174 -19.72 3.64 8.07
C HIS A 174 -19.01 4.48 7.02
N GLU A 175 -17.73 4.19 6.77
CA GLU A 175 -16.90 4.88 5.80
C GLU A 175 -16.73 4.00 4.55
N HIS A 176 -16.79 4.63 3.38
CA HIS A 176 -16.45 3.90 2.15
C HIS A 176 -15.00 4.18 1.78
N ALA A 177 -14.10 3.28 2.14
CA ALA A 177 -12.69 3.42 1.80
C ALA A 177 -12.46 3.22 0.29
N VAL A 178 -11.52 3.99 -0.26
CA VAL A 178 -11.09 3.95 -1.68
C VAL A 178 -9.58 3.82 -1.83
N GLY A 179 -8.82 3.93 -0.74
CA GLY A 179 -7.38 3.75 -0.73
C GLY A 179 -6.86 3.34 0.63
N VAL A 180 -5.80 2.55 0.64
CA VAL A 180 -5.11 2.09 1.84
C VAL A 180 -3.60 2.22 1.66
N ALA A 181 -2.88 2.57 2.73
CA ALA A 181 -1.43 2.55 2.75
C ALA A 181 -0.93 2.03 4.10
N ALA A 182 0.10 1.21 4.05
CA ALA A 182 0.75 0.62 5.22
C ALA A 182 2.17 1.16 5.36
N GLY A 183 2.52 1.68 6.52
CA GLY A 183 3.89 2.04 6.92
C GLY A 183 4.46 0.98 7.86
N GLN A 184 5.61 1.26 8.49
CA GLN A 184 6.22 0.27 9.38
C GLN A 184 5.34 -0.05 10.60
N GLN A 185 4.76 0.96 11.24
CA GLN A 185 3.93 0.82 12.43
C GLN A 185 2.68 1.71 12.39
N HIS A 186 2.22 2.07 11.21
CA HIS A 186 0.99 2.86 11.05
C HIS A 186 0.29 2.52 9.74
N SER A 187 -0.95 2.91 9.65
CA SER A 187 -1.83 2.68 8.52
C SER A 187 -2.57 3.97 8.17
N LEU A 188 -2.81 4.16 6.89
CA LEU A 188 -3.63 5.26 6.35
C LEU A 188 -4.77 4.67 5.54
N VAL A 189 -5.96 5.27 5.65
CA VAL A 189 -7.14 4.93 4.87
C VAL A 189 -7.72 6.21 4.29
N LEU A 190 -7.93 6.22 2.98
CA LEU A 190 -8.61 7.28 2.25
C LEU A 190 -10.05 6.88 1.99
N THR A 191 -11.01 7.73 2.34
CA THR A 191 -12.43 7.50 2.05
C THR A 191 -12.85 8.18 0.74
N ARG A 192 -14.01 7.77 0.21
CA ARG A 192 -14.63 8.34 -0.99
C ARG A 192 -14.90 9.83 -0.86
N GLU A 193 -15.23 10.28 0.34
CA GLU A 193 -15.50 11.68 0.67
C GLU A 193 -14.22 12.52 0.79
N GLY A 194 -13.04 11.90 0.63
CA GLY A 194 -11.73 12.54 0.74
C GLY A 194 -11.18 12.61 2.17
N GLY A 195 -11.83 11.99 3.14
CA GLY A 195 -11.34 11.87 4.51
C GLY A 195 -10.12 10.96 4.56
N VAL A 196 -9.08 11.37 5.29
CA VAL A 196 -7.91 10.54 5.56
C VAL A 196 -7.95 10.12 7.02
N TYR A 197 -8.02 8.81 7.26
CA TYR A 197 -7.91 8.22 8.59
C TYR A 197 -6.52 7.64 8.79
N SER A 198 -5.95 7.84 9.97
CA SER A 198 -4.66 7.25 10.35
C SER A 198 -4.75 6.58 11.72
N PHE A 199 -3.98 5.50 11.89
CA PHE A 199 -3.91 4.72 13.13
C PHE A 199 -2.57 3.98 13.24
N GLY A 200 -2.25 3.55 14.44
CA GLY A 200 -0.96 2.95 14.76
C GLY A 200 -0.08 3.84 15.62
N SER A 201 1.21 3.75 15.44
CA SER A 201 2.21 4.51 16.17
C SER A 201 2.23 5.98 15.76
N GLY A 202 2.12 6.87 16.75
CA GLY A 202 2.23 8.32 16.60
C GLY A 202 3.67 8.86 16.63
N PHE A 203 4.67 7.97 16.70
CA PHE A 203 6.08 8.39 16.73
C PHE A 203 6.39 9.37 15.60
N ALA A 204 7.12 10.45 15.93
CA ALA A 204 7.49 11.56 15.07
C ALA A 204 6.30 12.27 14.37
N GLY A 205 5.06 12.04 14.83
CA GLY A 205 3.87 12.68 14.26
C GLY A 205 3.36 12.10 12.96
N LYS A 206 3.80 10.88 12.57
CA LYS A 206 3.46 10.26 11.28
C LYS A 206 1.96 9.95 11.09
N LEU A 207 1.14 10.13 12.13
CA LEU A 207 -0.32 10.05 12.05
C LEU A 207 -0.98 11.37 11.64
N GLY A 208 -0.26 12.51 11.75
CA GLY A 208 -0.76 13.81 11.30
C GLY A 208 -1.77 14.49 12.24
N HIS A 209 -1.87 14.06 13.50
CA HIS A 209 -2.86 14.58 14.47
C HIS A 209 -2.34 15.78 15.30
N GLY A 210 -1.13 16.28 15.04
CA GLY A 210 -0.51 17.36 15.80
C GLY A 210 0.19 16.90 17.10
N ASP A 211 0.24 15.59 17.35
CA ASP A 211 0.87 14.99 18.52
C ASP A 211 1.66 13.70 18.14
N ARG A 212 2.27 13.06 19.14
CA ARG A 212 3.02 11.79 18.97
C ARG A 212 2.33 10.59 19.59
N SER A 213 1.04 10.71 19.92
CA SER A 213 0.28 9.65 20.60
C SER A 213 -0.13 8.55 19.62
N ASN A 214 -0.04 7.29 20.06
CA ASN A 214 -0.57 6.16 19.31
C ASN A 214 -2.09 6.24 19.19
N ARG A 215 -2.62 5.69 18.10
CA ARG A 215 -4.06 5.55 17.88
C ARG A 215 -4.38 4.09 17.61
N LEU A 216 -5.05 3.45 18.56
CA LEU A 216 -5.46 2.05 18.42
C LEU A 216 -6.66 1.87 17.49
N LEU A 217 -7.43 2.93 17.27
CA LEU A 217 -8.54 3.01 16.34
C LEU A 217 -8.27 4.05 15.26
N PRO A 218 -8.83 3.88 14.06
CA PRO A 218 -8.80 4.89 13.01
C PRO A 218 -9.32 6.23 13.50
N ARG A 219 -8.54 7.30 13.27
CA ARG A 219 -8.91 8.67 13.59
C ARG A 219 -8.76 9.54 12.35
N LEU A 220 -9.74 10.41 12.09
CA LEU A 220 -9.69 11.36 11.00
C LEU A 220 -8.55 12.38 11.20
N VAL A 221 -7.75 12.61 10.17
CA VAL A 221 -6.71 13.64 10.15
C VAL A 221 -7.36 14.98 9.88
N GLU A 222 -7.75 15.68 10.95
CA GLU A 222 -8.53 16.92 10.90
C GLU A 222 -7.87 18.03 10.06
N ALA A 223 -6.54 18.08 10.02
CA ALA A 223 -5.80 19.06 9.20
C ALA A 223 -6.01 18.89 7.68
N LEU A 224 -6.56 17.75 7.23
CA LEU A 224 -6.92 17.50 5.84
C LEU A 224 -8.43 17.59 5.58
N ARG A 225 -9.21 17.99 6.57
CA ARG A 225 -10.67 18.12 6.40
C ARG A 225 -11.00 19.17 5.33
N GLY A 226 -11.82 18.78 4.37
CA GLY A 226 -12.20 19.64 3.25
C GLY A 226 -11.20 19.71 2.10
N VAL A 227 -10.04 19.04 2.25
CA VAL A 227 -9.07 18.90 1.17
C VAL A 227 -9.46 17.69 0.31
N LYS A 228 -9.50 17.84 -1.01
CA LYS A 228 -9.82 16.74 -1.93
C LYS A 228 -8.62 15.83 -2.11
N VAL A 229 -8.47 14.87 -1.21
CA VAL A 229 -7.37 13.90 -1.27
C VAL A 229 -7.63 12.88 -2.37
N ALA A 230 -6.62 12.66 -3.20
CA ALA A 230 -6.64 11.74 -4.33
C ALA A 230 -5.85 10.44 -4.05
N ALA A 231 -4.82 10.51 -3.22
CA ALA A 231 -3.99 9.35 -2.87
C ALA A 231 -3.32 9.52 -1.52
N VAL A 232 -3.06 8.39 -0.89
CA VAL A 232 -2.28 8.27 0.35
C VAL A 232 -1.14 7.28 0.15
N ALA A 233 -0.01 7.54 0.77
CA ALA A 233 1.13 6.62 0.80
C ALA A 233 1.83 6.70 2.16
N ALA A 234 2.54 5.66 2.53
CA ALA A 234 3.27 5.60 3.79
C ALA A 234 4.68 5.05 3.56
N GLY A 235 5.64 5.67 4.21
CA GLY A 235 6.97 5.12 4.39
C GLY A 235 7.10 4.45 5.76
N SER A 236 8.33 4.16 6.20
CA SER A 236 8.52 3.55 7.52
C SER A 236 8.10 4.49 8.65
N TYR A 237 8.49 5.76 8.56
CA TYR A 237 8.30 6.73 9.65
C TYR A 237 7.59 8.01 9.22
N HIS A 238 7.09 8.06 8.00
CA HIS A 238 6.42 9.25 7.45
C HIS A 238 5.22 8.86 6.61
N SER A 239 4.38 9.84 6.34
CA SER A 239 3.16 9.70 5.54
C SER A 239 3.13 10.75 4.45
N LEU A 240 2.56 10.39 3.33
CA LEU A 240 2.40 11.23 2.15
C LEU A 240 0.94 11.27 1.73
N VAL A 241 0.48 12.43 1.32
CA VAL A 241 -0.88 12.64 0.80
C VAL A 241 -0.79 13.46 -0.47
N VAL A 242 -1.50 13.04 -1.50
CA VAL A 242 -1.65 13.80 -2.74
C VAL A 242 -3.07 14.35 -2.80
N ALA A 243 -3.18 15.68 -2.95
CA ALA A 243 -4.46 16.35 -2.99
C ALA A 243 -4.39 17.56 -3.95
N GLU A 244 -5.34 17.65 -4.88
CA GLU A 244 -5.46 18.77 -5.83
C GLU A 244 -4.14 19.07 -6.59
N GLY A 245 -3.38 18.03 -6.94
CA GLY A 245 -2.09 18.15 -7.61
C GLY A 245 -0.94 18.59 -6.71
N ASN A 246 -1.15 18.72 -5.39
CA ASN A 246 -0.10 19.03 -4.42
C ASN A 246 0.25 17.78 -3.60
N ALA A 247 1.51 17.70 -3.18
CA ALA A 247 1.95 16.69 -2.23
C ALA A 247 2.06 17.30 -0.82
N TYR A 248 1.63 16.54 0.18
CA TYR A 248 1.77 16.84 1.59
C TYR A 248 2.53 15.71 2.25
N SER A 249 3.37 16.05 3.23
CA SER A 249 4.10 15.05 4.02
C SER A 249 4.06 15.39 5.50
N PHE A 250 4.17 14.39 6.35
CA PHE A 250 4.24 14.52 7.80
C PHE A 250 4.87 13.27 8.41
N GLY A 251 5.38 13.41 9.63
CA GLY A 251 6.13 12.38 10.30
C GLY A 251 7.59 12.74 10.48
N ASP A 252 8.47 11.76 10.46
CA ASP A 252 9.91 11.94 10.62
C ASP A 252 10.54 12.60 9.40
N GLY A 253 11.36 13.63 9.64
CA GLY A 253 12.07 14.39 8.62
C GLY A 253 13.60 14.34 8.73
N VAL A 254 14.14 13.57 9.67
CA VAL A 254 15.58 13.58 10.01
C VAL A 254 16.49 13.26 8.81
N MET A 255 16.03 12.39 7.90
CA MET A 255 16.76 12.05 6.67
C MET A 255 16.36 12.90 5.46
N GLY A 256 15.51 13.92 5.66
CA GLY A 256 15.00 14.77 4.57
C GLY A 256 13.83 14.16 3.79
N GLN A 257 13.28 13.04 4.23
CA GLN A 257 12.23 12.26 3.56
C GLN A 257 10.92 13.04 3.38
N LEU A 258 10.73 14.15 4.09
CA LEU A 258 9.53 14.98 3.98
C LEU A 258 9.61 16.02 2.84
N GLY A 259 10.81 16.32 2.32
CA GLY A 259 10.97 17.23 1.18
C GLY A 259 10.73 18.70 1.48
N HIS A 260 10.78 19.14 2.75
CA HIS A 260 10.53 20.54 3.16
C HIS A 260 11.77 21.44 3.14
N GLY A 261 12.94 20.90 2.78
CA GLY A 261 14.22 21.62 2.83
C GLY A 261 14.83 21.69 4.23
N ASP A 262 14.21 21.06 5.21
CA ASP A 262 14.67 20.92 6.59
C ASP A 262 14.80 19.44 6.99
N ARG A 263 15.25 19.18 8.21
CA ARG A 263 15.37 17.84 8.79
C ARG A 263 14.56 17.72 10.08
N HIS A 264 13.44 18.42 10.14
CA HIS A 264 12.55 18.38 11.29
C HIS A 264 11.39 17.43 11.04
N GLU A 265 10.86 16.89 12.14
CA GLU A 265 9.58 16.19 12.10
C GLU A 265 8.43 17.20 11.93
N HIS A 266 7.39 16.77 11.23
CA HIS A 266 6.15 17.53 11.10
C HIS A 266 4.99 16.70 11.66
N LEU A 267 4.40 17.20 12.76
CA LEU A 267 3.33 16.47 13.49
C LEU A 267 1.96 16.55 12.77
N ALA A 268 1.84 17.43 11.79
CA ALA A 268 0.64 17.60 10.99
C ALA A 268 1.00 17.69 9.50
N PRO A 269 0.08 17.36 8.59
CA PRO A 269 0.29 17.50 7.15
C PRO A 269 0.75 18.88 6.75
N LYS A 270 1.88 18.95 6.05
CA LYS A 270 2.45 20.19 5.50
C LYS A 270 2.66 20.02 3.99
N ARG A 271 2.23 21.02 3.22
CA ARG A 271 2.44 21.01 1.76
C ARG A 271 3.93 21.13 1.42
N ILE A 272 4.38 20.29 0.48
CA ILE A 272 5.75 20.36 -0.06
C ILE A 272 5.75 21.43 -1.14
N ALA A 273 6.35 22.59 -0.83
CA ALA A 273 6.27 23.76 -1.69
C ALA A 273 6.95 23.58 -3.05
N ALA A 274 7.96 22.71 -3.12
CA ALA A 274 8.71 22.42 -4.35
C ALA A 274 7.98 21.49 -5.34
N LEU A 275 6.84 20.89 -4.94
CA LEU A 275 6.15 19.91 -5.73
C LEU A 275 4.77 20.43 -6.18
N GLU A 276 4.53 20.42 -7.49
CA GLU A 276 3.26 20.79 -8.11
C GLU A 276 2.85 19.75 -9.16
N ARG A 277 1.56 19.69 -9.47
CA ARG A 277 0.97 18.78 -10.46
C ARG A 277 1.26 17.31 -10.19
N ILE A 278 1.32 16.93 -8.92
CA ILE A 278 1.62 15.56 -8.47
C ILE A 278 0.40 14.66 -8.69
N GLN A 279 0.61 13.52 -9.34
CA GLN A 279 -0.39 12.48 -9.56
C GLN A 279 -0.34 11.38 -8.51
N SER A 280 0.85 10.99 -8.08
CA SER A 280 1.05 9.94 -7.09
C SER A 280 2.34 10.13 -6.32
N ALA A 281 2.40 9.56 -5.13
CA ALA A 281 3.59 9.52 -4.30
C ALA A 281 3.73 8.13 -3.68
N VAL A 282 4.95 7.74 -3.35
CA VAL A 282 5.26 6.52 -2.62
C VAL A 282 6.33 6.81 -1.58
N GLY A 283 6.24 6.14 -0.42
CA GLY A 283 7.23 6.20 0.63
C GLY A 283 8.09 4.95 0.67
N GLY A 284 9.39 5.14 0.80
CA GLY A 284 10.33 4.08 1.17
C GLY A 284 10.63 4.09 2.66
N GLU A 285 11.75 3.53 3.08
CA GLU A 285 12.13 3.56 4.49
C GLU A 285 12.41 5.00 4.94
N ASN A 286 13.34 5.68 4.27
CA ASN A 286 13.81 7.02 4.60
C ASN A 286 13.86 7.95 3.37
N HIS A 287 12.98 7.71 2.39
CA HIS A 287 12.88 8.53 1.18
C HIS A 287 11.45 8.58 0.67
N SER A 288 11.14 9.55 -0.15
CA SER A 288 9.87 9.71 -0.85
C SER A 288 10.13 9.88 -2.35
N ILE A 289 9.23 9.39 -3.16
CA ILE A 289 9.25 9.59 -4.60
C ILE A 289 7.87 10.11 -5.00
N ALA A 290 7.84 11.16 -5.79
CA ALA A 290 6.61 11.70 -6.38
C ALA A 290 6.65 11.57 -7.89
N LEU A 291 5.48 11.38 -8.50
CA LEU A 291 5.27 11.36 -9.95
C LEU A 291 4.36 12.53 -10.32
N ASP A 292 4.82 13.38 -11.23
CA ASP A 292 4.02 14.48 -11.75
C ASP A 292 3.14 14.07 -12.95
N ASP A 293 2.34 15.00 -13.46
CA ASP A 293 1.43 14.78 -14.59
C ASP A 293 2.16 14.68 -15.93
N SER A 294 3.44 15.08 -16.02
CA SER A 294 4.29 14.91 -17.20
C SER A 294 4.93 13.50 -17.24
N GLY A 295 4.86 12.75 -16.14
CA GLY A 295 5.54 11.47 -15.97
C GLY A 295 6.95 11.59 -15.42
N ALA A 296 7.37 12.77 -14.94
CA ALA A 296 8.65 12.92 -14.28
C ALA A 296 8.62 12.37 -12.84
N LEU A 297 9.70 11.71 -12.46
CA LEU A 297 9.95 11.26 -11.09
C LEU A 297 10.74 12.34 -10.35
N LEU A 298 10.26 12.69 -9.17
CA LEU A 298 10.80 13.72 -8.29
C LEU A 298 11.15 13.15 -6.93
#